data_6e909d12c52bf4927787699310e9f9f3
#
_entry.id   6e909d12c52bf4927787699310e9f9f3
#
_cell.length_a   1.000
_cell.length_b   1.000
_cell.length_c   1.000
_cell.angle_alpha   90.00
_cell.angle_beta   90.00
_cell.angle_gamma   90.00
#
_symmetry.space_group_name_H-M   'P 1'
#
loop_
_entity.id
_entity.type
_entity.pdbx_description
1 polymer ?
#
loop_
_entity_poly.entity_id
_entity_poly.type
_entity_poly.pdbx_seq_one_letter_code
_entity_poly.pdbx_strand_id
1 'polypeptide(L)'
;MKDKNSLFSLINEIKPIDKEAIKKAQIELDRKMKPKDSLGVLEDICKKVAGIYGYPLKKLEKRCHIVVAADNGVIEEGVSSCPIEYTPIVSEAMLNQIACIGIFTKNLGIDLNVVDIGMKNDIKRDYPNLIHKKIRRGTSNFYKERAMSFNECLEAIFTGIDLINEKSKDYDIFSNGEMGIANTTTSSALLYSVTRKNIDEVVGRGGGLSDEGLNKKKKIIIEACERYNTFEMDAIEMLAAVGGFDLVCMLGMYIGAALNKKLMLVDGFISSVAALLACSLNKNVQDYLLFTHKSEEPGVNIILDYLKEKTFLNMNMRLGEGTGAVLAYPIIDCAIEMINTMKSPEEVYNLFYK
;
A
#
# COMPACT_ATOMS: atom_id res chain seq x y z
N MET A 1 24.94 5.66 -8.68
CA MET A 1 23.99 5.94 -9.78
C MET A 1 22.73 5.11 -9.48
N LYS A 2 21.55 5.68 -9.56
CA LYS A 2 20.28 4.97 -9.32
C LYS A 2 19.91 4.17 -10.59
N ASP A 3 20.39 2.93 -10.67
CA ASP A 3 20.17 2.03 -11.78
C ASP A 3 19.59 0.68 -11.36
N LYS A 4 19.27 -0.20 -12.30
CA LYS A 4 18.69 -1.52 -12.04
C LYS A 4 19.56 -2.36 -11.10
N ASN A 5 20.88 -2.32 -11.26
CA ASN A 5 21.81 -3.11 -10.45
C ASN A 5 21.83 -2.63 -9.00
N SER A 6 21.88 -1.31 -8.78
CA SER A 6 21.81 -0.72 -7.43
C SER A 6 20.49 -1.01 -6.76
N LEU A 7 19.37 -1.01 -7.48
CA LEU A 7 18.07 -1.40 -6.96
C LEU A 7 18.06 -2.86 -6.47
N PHE A 8 18.52 -3.80 -7.33
CA PHE A 8 18.57 -5.22 -6.94
C PHE A 8 19.56 -5.48 -5.81
N SER A 9 20.67 -4.73 -5.74
CA SER A 9 21.58 -4.80 -4.58
C SER A 9 20.85 -4.46 -3.29
N LEU A 10 20.10 -3.34 -3.24
CA LEU A 10 19.30 -2.95 -2.08
C LEU A 10 18.21 -3.98 -1.74
N ILE A 11 17.48 -4.44 -2.75
CA ILE A 11 16.40 -5.42 -2.55
C ILE A 11 16.94 -6.72 -1.94
N ASN A 12 18.15 -7.15 -2.30
CA ASN A 12 18.79 -8.36 -1.75
C ASN A 12 19.25 -8.18 -0.29
N GLU A 13 19.32 -6.98 0.24
CA GLU A 13 19.61 -6.71 1.65
C GLU A 13 18.43 -6.99 2.57
N ILE A 14 17.20 -7.07 2.03
CA ILE A 14 15.98 -7.30 2.81
C ILE A 14 16.03 -8.70 3.43
N LYS A 15 16.02 -8.75 4.76
CA LYS A 15 16.01 -9.99 5.54
C LYS A 15 14.61 -10.35 5.99
N PRO A 16 14.31 -11.63 6.22
CA PRO A 16 13.06 -12.02 6.87
C PRO A 16 13.00 -11.46 8.30
N ILE A 17 11.80 -11.33 8.84
CA ILE A 17 11.58 -10.91 10.23
C ILE A 17 12.05 -11.97 11.24
N ASP A 18 12.24 -11.58 12.50
CA ASP A 18 12.80 -12.42 13.56
C ASP A 18 11.82 -13.52 13.99
N LYS A 19 12.10 -14.77 13.60
CA LYS A 19 11.31 -15.95 13.96
C LYS A 19 11.34 -16.30 15.43
N GLU A 20 12.43 -15.99 16.14
CA GLU A 20 12.52 -16.25 17.58
C GLU A 20 11.65 -15.25 18.36
N ALA A 21 11.58 -13.99 17.94
CA ALA A 21 10.67 -13.01 18.52
C ALA A 21 9.20 -13.41 18.28
N ILE A 22 8.88 -13.94 17.10
CA ILE A 22 7.54 -14.49 16.79
C ILE A 22 7.19 -15.63 17.74
N LYS A 23 8.10 -16.59 17.97
CA LYS A 23 7.87 -17.70 18.90
C LYS A 23 7.68 -17.21 20.35
N LYS A 24 8.46 -16.23 20.79
CA LYS A 24 8.28 -15.62 22.11
C LYS A 24 6.91 -14.98 22.27
N ALA A 25 6.46 -14.24 21.26
CA ALA A 25 5.11 -13.66 21.26
C ALA A 25 4.02 -14.74 21.28
N GLN A 26 4.17 -15.83 20.51
CA GLN A 26 3.20 -16.94 20.53
C GLN A 26 3.12 -17.61 21.92
N ILE A 27 4.27 -17.90 22.54
CA ILE A 27 4.29 -18.49 23.89
C ILE A 27 3.58 -17.58 24.89
N GLU A 28 3.81 -16.28 24.80
CA GLU A 28 3.15 -15.32 25.68
C GLU A 28 1.64 -15.21 25.41
N LEU A 29 1.21 -15.21 24.14
CA LEU A 29 -0.21 -15.25 23.76
C LEU A 29 -0.92 -16.49 24.31
N ASP A 30 -0.27 -17.64 24.26
CA ASP A 30 -0.81 -18.92 24.76
C ASP A 30 -0.95 -18.95 26.29
N ARG A 31 -0.16 -18.14 27.01
CA ARG A 31 -0.22 -18.02 28.49
C ARG A 31 -1.33 -17.09 28.99
N LYS A 32 -1.87 -16.21 28.12
CA LYS A 32 -2.89 -15.23 28.51
C LYS A 32 -4.20 -15.88 28.93
N MET A 33 -4.97 -15.21 29.79
CA MET A 33 -6.29 -15.68 30.27
C MET A 33 -7.34 -15.62 29.15
N LYS A 34 -7.18 -16.48 28.16
CA LYS A 34 -8.08 -16.63 27.02
C LYS A 34 -7.94 -18.04 26.42
N PRO A 35 -8.95 -18.56 25.70
CA PRO A 35 -8.77 -19.76 24.90
C PRO A 35 -7.65 -19.54 23.87
N LYS A 36 -6.90 -20.60 23.58
CA LYS A 36 -5.84 -20.57 22.57
C LYS A 36 -6.42 -20.14 21.23
N ASP A 37 -5.69 -19.27 20.50
CA ASP A 37 -6.01 -18.76 19.16
C ASP A 37 -7.38 -18.04 19.05
N SER A 38 -8.02 -17.70 20.19
CA SER A 38 -9.38 -17.15 20.21
C SER A 38 -9.50 -15.72 19.70
N LEU A 39 -8.40 -14.99 19.60
CA LEU A 39 -8.38 -13.60 19.09
C LEU A 39 -7.97 -13.50 17.63
N GLY A 40 -7.68 -14.64 16.96
CA GLY A 40 -7.48 -14.70 15.51
C GLY A 40 -6.46 -13.69 15.01
N VAL A 41 -6.88 -12.79 14.12
CA VAL A 41 -5.99 -11.81 13.46
C VAL A 41 -5.27 -10.88 14.46
N LEU A 42 -5.84 -10.57 15.63
CA LEU A 42 -5.13 -9.76 16.63
C LEU A 42 -3.85 -10.47 17.12
N GLU A 43 -3.88 -11.79 17.22
CA GLU A 43 -2.69 -12.58 17.58
C GLU A 43 -1.67 -12.59 16.44
N ASP A 44 -2.13 -12.64 15.18
CA ASP A 44 -1.25 -12.56 14.01
C ASP A 44 -0.58 -11.19 13.91
N ILE A 45 -1.29 -10.10 14.23
CA ILE A 45 -0.71 -8.75 14.33
C ILE A 45 0.38 -8.72 15.40
N CYS A 46 0.13 -9.25 16.62
CA CYS A 46 1.15 -9.32 17.67
C CYS A 46 2.41 -10.05 17.20
N LYS A 47 2.26 -11.19 16.55
CA LYS A 47 3.37 -12.00 16.02
C LYS A 47 4.16 -11.25 14.94
N LYS A 48 3.46 -10.60 14.00
CA LYS A 48 4.09 -9.79 12.94
C LYS A 48 4.87 -8.62 13.55
N VAL A 49 4.27 -7.86 14.47
CA VAL A 49 4.95 -6.76 15.19
C VAL A 49 6.17 -7.27 15.97
N ALA A 50 6.05 -8.42 16.65
CA ALA A 50 7.18 -9.04 17.35
C ALA A 50 8.33 -9.40 16.39
N GLY A 51 8.01 -9.97 15.22
CA GLY A 51 9.01 -10.34 14.22
C GLY A 51 9.76 -9.13 13.65
N ILE A 52 9.11 -7.97 13.55
CA ILE A 52 9.72 -6.74 13.02
C ILE A 52 10.51 -5.99 14.09
N TYR A 53 9.93 -5.81 15.30
CA TYR A 53 10.46 -4.90 16.33
C TYR A 53 11.06 -5.61 17.55
N GLY A 54 10.95 -6.94 17.61
CA GLY A 54 11.35 -7.73 18.77
C GLY A 54 10.21 -7.90 19.79
N TYR A 55 10.48 -8.71 20.83
CA TYR A 55 9.57 -8.94 21.95
C TYR A 55 10.28 -8.63 23.29
N PRO A 56 9.66 -7.95 24.28
CA PRO A 56 8.26 -7.50 24.36
C PRO A 56 7.91 -6.39 23.36
N LEU A 57 6.61 -6.29 23.01
CA LEU A 57 6.14 -5.34 22.01
C LEU A 57 6.22 -3.90 22.53
N LYS A 58 6.75 -3.02 21.71
CA LYS A 58 6.75 -1.57 21.95
C LYS A 58 5.50 -0.95 21.33
N LYS A 59 4.98 0.12 21.95
CA LYS A 59 3.95 0.94 21.35
C LYS A 59 4.49 1.60 20.08
N LEU A 60 3.68 1.65 19.02
CA LEU A 60 4.00 2.29 17.76
C LEU A 60 3.29 3.66 17.71
N GLU A 61 3.86 4.64 18.41
CA GLU A 61 3.21 5.93 18.68
C GLU A 61 3.40 6.93 17.54
N LYS A 62 4.59 6.94 16.93
CA LYS A 62 4.90 7.86 15.85
C LYS A 62 4.47 7.28 14.51
N ARG A 63 3.41 7.85 13.94
CA ARG A 63 2.68 7.31 12.78
C ARG A 63 2.73 8.27 11.61
N CYS A 64 3.04 7.76 10.43
CA CYS A 64 3.06 8.55 9.21
C CYS A 64 2.19 7.91 8.14
N HIS A 65 1.27 8.69 7.60
CA HIS A 65 0.50 8.33 6.41
C HIS A 65 0.99 9.14 5.22
N ILE A 66 1.27 8.47 4.10
CA ILE A 66 1.80 9.10 2.90
C ILE A 66 0.87 8.80 1.72
N VAL A 67 0.24 9.83 1.18
CA VAL A 67 -0.54 9.73 -0.06
C VAL A 67 0.37 10.08 -1.24
N VAL A 68 0.47 9.18 -2.20
CA VAL A 68 1.24 9.40 -3.44
C VAL A 68 0.30 9.88 -4.54
N ALA A 69 0.53 11.08 -5.07
CA ALA A 69 -0.34 11.69 -6.05
C ALA A 69 0.32 11.75 -7.44
N ALA A 70 -0.37 11.18 -8.45
CA ALA A 70 0.05 11.23 -9.85
C ALA A 70 -1.13 11.01 -10.80
N ASP A 71 -1.06 11.58 -11.98
CA ASP A 71 -2.04 11.39 -13.04
C ASP A 71 -1.62 10.30 -14.03
N ASN A 72 -2.59 9.55 -14.52
CA ASN A 72 -2.37 8.42 -15.42
C ASN A 72 -2.91 8.76 -16.82
N GLY A 73 -2.01 8.80 -17.82
CA GLY A 73 -2.33 9.27 -19.18
C GLY A 73 -3.39 8.46 -19.91
N VAL A 74 -3.66 7.22 -19.48
CA VAL A 74 -4.74 6.39 -20.02
C VAL A 74 -6.13 7.00 -19.82
N ILE A 75 -6.27 8.05 -19.01
CA ILE A 75 -7.53 8.81 -18.88
C ILE A 75 -8.02 9.34 -20.24
N GLU A 76 -7.12 9.62 -21.17
CA GLU A 76 -7.47 10.08 -22.53
C GLU A 76 -8.41 9.11 -23.27
N GLU A 77 -8.39 7.85 -22.86
CA GLU A 77 -9.28 6.83 -23.42
C GLU A 77 -10.68 6.82 -22.77
N GLY A 78 -10.99 7.75 -21.87
CA GLY A 78 -12.30 7.83 -21.22
C GLY A 78 -12.59 6.65 -20.27
N VAL A 79 -11.58 6.16 -19.58
CA VAL A 79 -11.66 5.04 -18.62
C VAL A 79 -11.89 5.49 -17.18
N SER A 80 -12.20 6.74 -16.97
CA SER A 80 -12.57 7.32 -15.68
C SER A 80 -13.80 8.21 -15.81
N SER A 81 -14.65 8.21 -14.79
CA SER A 81 -15.80 9.12 -14.69
C SER A 81 -15.43 10.49 -14.12
N CYS A 82 -14.22 10.62 -13.53
CA CYS A 82 -13.75 11.86 -12.94
C CYS A 82 -12.72 12.55 -13.85
N PRO A 83 -12.79 13.88 -13.97
CA PRO A 83 -11.82 14.64 -14.74
C PRO A 83 -10.46 14.72 -14.00
N ILE A 84 -9.40 14.92 -14.77
CA ILE A 84 -8.01 14.90 -14.27
C ILE A 84 -7.72 16.02 -13.26
N GLU A 85 -8.46 17.10 -13.30
CA GLU A 85 -8.38 18.23 -12.39
C GLU A 85 -8.68 17.85 -10.93
N TYR A 86 -9.35 16.71 -10.70
CA TYR A 86 -9.64 16.27 -9.33
C TYR A 86 -8.38 15.81 -8.58
N THR A 87 -7.32 15.35 -9.25
CA THR A 87 -6.09 14.92 -8.58
C THR A 87 -5.50 16.02 -7.69
N PRO A 88 -5.18 17.22 -8.17
CA PRO A 88 -4.68 18.30 -7.30
C PRO A 88 -5.74 18.84 -6.34
N ILE A 89 -7.02 18.89 -6.74
CA ILE A 89 -8.11 19.40 -5.88
C ILE A 89 -8.28 18.51 -4.65
N VAL A 90 -8.36 17.21 -4.83
CA VAL A 90 -8.53 16.25 -3.73
C VAL A 90 -7.25 16.19 -2.88
N SER A 91 -6.07 16.23 -3.50
CA SER A 91 -4.79 16.29 -2.79
C SER A 91 -4.70 17.55 -1.91
N GLU A 92 -5.14 18.71 -2.40
CA GLU A 92 -5.20 19.93 -1.61
C GLU A 92 -6.25 19.86 -0.48
N ALA A 93 -7.39 19.21 -0.72
CA ALA A 93 -8.40 18.94 0.30
C ALA A 93 -7.87 18.00 1.41
N MET A 94 -7.03 17.03 1.09
CA MET A 94 -6.35 16.17 2.06
C MET A 94 -5.42 17.00 2.95
N LEU A 95 -4.58 17.85 2.37
CA LEU A 95 -3.65 18.74 3.07
C LEU A 95 -4.38 19.73 4.00
N ASN A 96 -5.56 20.18 3.62
CA ASN A 96 -6.43 21.03 4.43
C ASN A 96 -7.30 20.26 5.44
N GLN A 97 -7.16 18.94 5.53
CA GLN A 97 -7.92 18.08 6.46
C GLN A 97 -9.46 18.16 6.26
N ILE A 98 -9.91 18.30 5.00
CA ILE A 98 -11.33 18.33 4.63
C ILE A 98 -11.72 17.18 3.68
N ALA A 99 -10.76 16.45 3.09
CA ALA A 99 -10.99 15.14 2.48
C ALA A 99 -10.97 14.03 3.52
N CYS A 100 -11.49 12.86 3.18
CA CYS A 100 -11.70 11.75 4.10
C CYS A 100 -10.43 11.37 4.86
N ILE A 101 -9.32 11.14 4.14
CA ILE A 101 -8.05 10.76 4.78
C ILE A 101 -7.50 11.86 5.69
N GLY A 102 -7.64 13.13 5.30
CA GLY A 102 -7.20 14.26 6.12
C GLY A 102 -7.98 14.35 7.43
N ILE A 103 -9.29 14.06 7.41
CA ILE A 103 -10.14 14.02 8.61
C ILE A 103 -9.72 12.84 9.51
N PHE A 104 -9.50 11.65 8.93
CA PHE A 104 -9.16 10.46 9.69
C PHE A 104 -7.79 10.56 10.35
N THR A 105 -6.78 11.01 9.61
CA THR A 105 -5.43 11.20 10.14
C THR A 105 -5.38 12.23 11.26
N LYS A 106 -6.09 13.36 11.10
CA LYS A 106 -6.25 14.36 12.16
C LYS A 106 -6.90 13.77 13.42
N ASN A 107 -8.00 13.04 13.26
CA ASN A 107 -8.74 12.48 14.39
C ASN A 107 -7.91 11.43 15.17
N LEU A 108 -7.04 10.70 14.48
CA LEU A 108 -6.21 9.63 15.05
C LEU A 108 -4.79 10.09 15.42
N GLY A 109 -4.46 11.38 15.25
CA GLY A 109 -3.13 11.91 15.57
C GLY A 109 -2.02 11.30 14.70
N ILE A 110 -2.29 11.11 13.40
CA ILE A 110 -1.37 10.54 12.42
C ILE A 110 -0.87 11.66 11.51
N ASP A 111 0.44 11.76 11.31
CA ASP A 111 1.01 12.75 10.42
C ASP A 111 0.72 12.39 8.95
N LEU A 112 0.04 13.29 8.25
CA LEU A 112 -0.30 13.15 6.84
C LEU A 112 0.70 13.91 5.97
N ASN A 113 1.24 13.23 4.96
CA ASN A 113 2.02 13.85 3.88
C ASN A 113 1.39 13.50 2.53
N VAL A 114 1.42 14.45 1.61
CA VAL A 114 1.05 14.22 0.20
C VAL A 114 2.31 14.39 -0.65
N VAL A 115 2.60 13.42 -1.51
CA VAL A 115 3.75 13.44 -2.40
C VAL A 115 3.27 13.65 -3.82
N ASP A 116 3.59 14.79 -4.40
CA ASP A 116 3.41 15.03 -5.83
C ASP A 116 4.57 14.37 -6.59
N ILE A 117 4.31 13.20 -7.18
CA ILE A 117 5.27 12.49 -8.01
C ILE A 117 4.95 12.64 -9.51
N GLY A 118 3.75 13.08 -9.84
CA GLY A 118 3.36 13.19 -11.23
C GLY A 118 1.98 13.79 -11.47
N MET A 119 1.51 14.73 -10.67
CA MET A 119 0.29 15.46 -10.97
C MET A 119 0.46 16.30 -12.23
N LYS A 120 -0.53 16.31 -13.13
CA LYS A 120 -0.52 17.13 -14.35
C LYS A 120 -0.61 18.62 -14.03
N ASN A 121 -1.47 18.98 -13.07
CA ASN A 121 -1.66 20.32 -12.58
C ASN A 121 -1.04 20.46 -11.19
N ASP A 122 -0.43 21.61 -10.92
CA ASP A 122 0.23 21.89 -9.64
C ASP A 122 -0.79 22.37 -8.59
N ILE A 123 -0.57 22.03 -7.32
CA ILE A 123 -1.19 22.70 -6.20
C ILE A 123 -0.50 24.07 -6.08
N LYS A 124 -1.29 25.15 -6.09
CA LYS A 124 -0.75 26.52 -6.16
C LYS A 124 -0.28 27.07 -4.82
N ARG A 125 -0.77 26.48 -3.72
CA ARG A 125 -0.41 26.90 -2.36
C ARG A 125 0.70 26.04 -1.83
N ASP A 126 1.55 26.62 -1.01
CA ASP A 126 2.58 25.88 -0.28
C ASP A 126 2.00 25.26 0.99
N TYR A 127 2.29 24.00 1.21
CA TYR A 127 1.93 23.26 2.41
C TYR A 127 3.17 22.56 2.97
N PRO A 128 3.42 22.61 4.28
CA PRO A 128 4.63 22.01 4.87
C PRO A 128 4.68 20.47 4.73
N ASN A 129 3.53 19.85 4.50
CA ASN A 129 3.35 18.41 4.32
C ASN A 129 3.07 18.02 2.85
N LEU A 130 3.24 18.93 1.89
CA LEU A 130 3.31 18.65 0.47
C LEU A 130 4.76 18.42 0.05
N ILE A 131 5.07 17.22 -0.41
CA ILE A 131 6.42 16.83 -0.82
C ILE A 131 6.50 16.83 -2.34
N HIS A 132 7.34 17.70 -2.89
CA HIS A 132 7.54 17.83 -4.33
C HIS A 132 8.60 16.83 -4.83
N LYS A 133 8.18 15.80 -5.52
CA LYS A 133 9.02 14.76 -6.14
C LYS A 133 8.58 14.45 -7.57
N LYS A 134 8.00 15.44 -8.25
CA LYS A 134 7.45 15.30 -9.59
C LYS A 134 8.51 14.88 -10.60
N ILE A 135 8.34 13.71 -11.19
CA ILE A 135 9.16 13.18 -12.29
C ILE A 135 8.77 13.87 -13.59
N ARG A 136 7.49 13.84 -13.93
CA ARG A 136 6.87 14.63 -15.00
C ARG A 136 5.36 14.79 -14.77
N ARG A 137 4.68 15.50 -15.67
CA ARG A 137 3.24 15.82 -15.57
C ARG A 137 2.37 14.66 -16.07
N GLY A 138 2.20 13.64 -15.24
CA GLY A 138 1.46 12.42 -15.52
C GLY A 138 2.26 11.40 -16.34
N THR A 139 1.78 10.16 -16.39
CA THR A 139 2.32 9.16 -17.30
C THR A 139 1.85 9.41 -18.74
N SER A 140 2.50 8.78 -19.72
CA SER A 140 1.93 8.66 -21.07
C SER A 140 0.69 7.73 -21.04
N ASN A 141 -0.10 7.82 -22.09
CA ASN A 141 -1.22 6.92 -22.31
C ASN A 141 -0.71 5.54 -22.73
N PHE A 142 -0.74 4.58 -21.83
CA PHE A 142 -0.21 3.24 -22.10
C PHE A 142 -0.96 2.49 -23.22
N TYR A 143 -2.12 2.96 -23.62
CA TYR A 143 -2.82 2.43 -24.79
C TYR A 143 -2.16 2.84 -26.12
N LYS A 144 -1.42 3.95 -26.14
CA LYS A 144 -0.74 4.49 -27.33
C LYS A 144 0.75 4.20 -27.33
N GLU A 145 1.42 4.44 -26.19
CA GLU A 145 2.83 4.24 -25.96
C GLU A 145 3.07 3.76 -24.53
N ARG A 146 4.29 3.33 -24.16
CA ARG A 146 4.60 2.92 -22.79
C ARG A 146 4.28 4.04 -21.80
N ALA A 147 3.74 3.69 -20.63
CA ALA A 147 3.34 4.64 -19.57
C ALA A 147 4.49 5.57 -19.16
N MET A 148 5.69 5.03 -19.06
CA MET A 148 6.90 5.76 -18.69
C MET A 148 8.15 5.08 -19.27
N SER A 149 9.26 5.81 -19.32
CA SER A 149 10.55 5.22 -19.63
C SER A 149 11.05 4.34 -18.48
N PHE A 150 11.96 3.43 -18.77
CA PHE A 150 12.58 2.58 -17.75
C PHE A 150 13.29 3.40 -16.66
N ASN A 151 13.94 4.51 -17.02
CA ASN A 151 14.61 5.40 -16.08
C ASN A 151 13.63 6.15 -15.17
N GLU A 152 12.50 6.63 -15.68
CA GLU A 152 11.44 7.24 -14.89
C GLU A 152 10.81 6.24 -13.90
N CYS A 153 10.66 4.98 -14.33
CA CYS A 153 10.20 3.91 -13.45
C CYS A 153 11.19 3.67 -12.29
N LEU A 154 12.48 3.56 -12.58
CA LEU A 154 13.51 3.45 -11.53
C LEU A 154 13.52 4.67 -10.60
N GLU A 155 13.41 5.88 -11.16
CA GLU A 155 13.36 7.11 -10.37
C GLU A 155 12.17 7.11 -9.40
N ALA A 156 10.99 6.67 -9.85
CA ALA A 156 9.81 6.55 -8.99
C ALA A 156 10.00 5.51 -7.87
N ILE A 157 10.60 4.34 -8.18
CA ILE A 157 10.92 3.32 -7.17
C ILE A 157 11.87 3.89 -6.11
N PHE A 158 12.98 4.50 -6.54
CA PHE A 158 13.96 5.09 -5.63
C PHE A 158 13.38 6.25 -4.82
N THR A 159 12.46 7.03 -5.40
CA THR A 159 11.75 8.08 -4.66
C THR A 159 10.96 7.48 -3.50
N GLY A 160 10.23 6.39 -3.72
CA GLY A 160 9.52 5.67 -2.65
C GLY A 160 10.45 5.14 -1.57
N ILE A 161 11.57 4.52 -1.95
CA ILE A 161 12.59 4.01 -1.01
C ILE A 161 13.16 5.17 -0.16
N ASP A 162 13.56 6.26 -0.80
CA ASP A 162 14.16 7.42 -0.13
C ASP A 162 13.19 8.10 0.84
N LEU A 163 11.90 8.23 0.47
CA LEU A 163 10.87 8.78 1.35
C LEU A 163 10.79 8.00 2.67
N ILE A 164 10.81 6.68 2.60
CA ILE A 164 10.76 5.86 3.82
C ILE A 164 12.10 5.90 4.56
N ASN A 165 13.23 5.86 3.86
CA ASN A 165 14.55 5.96 4.49
C ASN A 165 14.70 7.26 5.32
N GLU A 166 14.27 8.39 4.76
CA GLU A 166 14.30 9.68 5.43
C GLU A 166 13.39 9.70 6.67
N LYS A 167 12.15 9.24 6.52
CA LYS A 167 11.13 9.30 7.58
C LYS A 167 11.26 8.19 8.64
N SER A 168 11.93 7.08 8.35
CA SER A 168 12.07 5.95 9.29
C SER A 168 12.80 6.30 10.59
N LYS A 169 13.52 7.42 10.62
CA LYS A 169 14.21 7.93 11.82
C LYS A 169 13.24 8.52 12.84
N ASP A 170 12.14 9.07 12.35
CA ASP A 170 11.17 9.82 13.16
C ASP A 170 9.88 9.05 13.43
N TYR A 171 9.57 8.02 12.61
CA TYR A 171 8.32 7.29 12.67
C TYR A 171 8.52 5.80 12.94
N ASP A 172 7.60 5.23 13.72
CA ASP A 172 7.61 3.82 14.10
C ASP A 172 6.93 2.95 13.05
N ILE A 173 5.83 3.43 12.47
CA ILE A 173 4.94 2.69 11.58
C ILE A 173 4.41 3.60 10.48
N PHE A 174 4.19 3.02 9.31
CA PHE A 174 3.74 3.73 8.13
C PHE A 174 2.44 3.14 7.57
N SER A 175 1.70 3.97 6.87
CA SER A 175 0.66 3.59 5.93
C SER A 175 0.76 4.40 4.67
N ASN A 176 0.29 3.88 3.57
CA ASN A 176 0.20 4.65 2.33
C ASN A 176 -1.21 4.66 1.74
N GLY A 177 -1.43 5.65 0.92
CA GLY A 177 -2.56 5.81 0.05
C GLY A 177 -2.13 6.38 -1.28
N GLU A 178 -3.07 6.59 -2.14
CA GLU A 178 -2.84 7.12 -3.48
C GLU A 178 -3.92 8.16 -3.85
N MET A 179 -3.58 9.02 -4.76
CA MET A 179 -4.52 9.89 -5.45
C MET A 179 -4.09 10.04 -6.90
N GLY A 180 -4.86 9.48 -7.80
CA GLY A 180 -4.55 9.56 -9.23
C GLY A 180 -5.73 9.19 -10.10
N ILE A 181 -6.19 10.11 -10.95
CA ILE A 181 -7.27 9.80 -11.85
C ILE A 181 -6.82 8.73 -12.85
N ALA A 182 -7.68 7.70 -13.05
CA ALA A 182 -7.47 6.52 -13.89
C ALA A 182 -6.47 5.47 -13.36
N ASN A 183 -5.93 5.60 -12.13
CA ASN A 183 -5.00 4.63 -11.55
C ASN A 183 -5.60 3.23 -11.31
N THR A 184 -6.92 3.10 -11.14
CA THR A 184 -7.58 1.79 -11.11
C THR A 184 -7.44 1.04 -12.44
N THR A 185 -7.33 1.75 -13.57
CA THR A 185 -7.09 1.14 -14.89
C THR A 185 -5.66 0.62 -14.97
N THR A 186 -4.71 1.42 -14.54
CA THR A 186 -3.28 1.07 -14.44
C THR A 186 -3.07 -0.13 -13.51
N SER A 187 -3.70 -0.11 -12.32
CA SER A 187 -3.64 -1.22 -11.35
C SER A 187 -4.22 -2.51 -11.94
N SER A 188 -5.35 -2.41 -12.63
CA SER A 188 -5.96 -3.57 -13.28
C SER A 188 -5.10 -4.14 -14.39
N ALA A 189 -4.43 -3.29 -15.20
CA ALA A 189 -3.51 -3.74 -16.23
C ALA A 189 -2.32 -4.51 -15.65
N LEU A 190 -1.74 -4.00 -14.56
CA LEU A 190 -0.65 -4.69 -13.84
C LEU A 190 -1.11 -6.02 -13.23
N LEU A 191 -2.27 -6.04 -12.55
CA LEU A 191 -2.80 -7.28 -11.97
C LEU A 191 -3.14 -8.32 -13.04
N TYR A 192 -3.73 -7.90 -14.17
CA TYR A 192 -4.01 -8.77 -15.31
C TYR A 192 -2.72 -9.37 -15.86
N SER A 193 -1.69 -8.56 -16.03
CA SER A 193 -0.37 -9.00 -16.52
C SER A 193 0.30 -10.03 -15.60
N VAL A 194 0.26 -9.81 -14.28
CA VAL A 194 0.89 -10.72 -13.31
C VAL A 194 0.13 -12.04 -13.19
N THR A 195 -1.20 -11.99 -13.16
CA THR A 195 -2.00 -13.14 -12.75
C THR A 195 -2.59 -13.94 -13.91
N ARG A 196 -2.71 -13.34 -15.09
CA ARG A 196 -3.36 -13.92 -16.28
C ARG A 196 -4.79 -14.42 -16.00
N LYS A 197 -5.43 -13.86 -14.97
CA LYS A 197 -6.81 -14.20 -14.61
C LYS A 197 -7.79 -13.59 -15.61
N ASN A 198 -9.03 -14.08 -15.60
CA ASN A 198 -10.07 -13.51 -16.45
C ASN A 198 -10.21 -12.01 -16.18
N ILE A 199 -10.25 -11.20 -17.23
CA ILE A 199 -10.35 -9.76 -17.15
C ILE A 199 -11.58 -9.30 -16.37
N ASP A 200 -12.67 -10.06 -16.39
CA ASP A 200 -13.91 -9.79 -15.66
C ASP A 200 -13.75 -9.92 -14.13
N GLU A 201 -12.79 -10.74 -13.68
CA GLU A 201 -12.46 -10.91 -12.26
C GLU A 201 -11.47 -9.83 -11.77
N VAL A 202 -10.69 -9.24 -12.70
CA VAL A 202 -9.63 -8.29 -12.39
C VAL A 202 -10.13 -6.85 -12.39
N VAL A 203 -10.98 -6.48 -13.35
CA VAL A 203 -11.31 -5.09 -13.64
C VAL A 203 -12.63 -4.68 -13.01
N GLY A 204 -12.56 -3.70 -12.11
CA GLY A 204 -13.70 -3.06 -11.48
C GLY A 204 -14.08 -1.72 -12.11
N ARG A 205 -15.17 -1.13 -11.58
CA ARG A 205 -15.74 0.14 -12.06
C ARG A 205 -14.95 1.37 -11.62
N GLY A 206 -14.00 1.22 -10.71
CA GLY A 206 -13.27 2.35 -10.14
C GLY A 206 -14.20 3.40 -9.56
N GLY A 207 -14.09 4.65 -10.02
CA GLY A 207 -14.92 5.78 -9.59
C GLY A 207 -16.40 5.74 -10.03
N GLY A 208 -16.89 4.61 -10.58
CA GLY A 208 -18.32 4.46 -10.94
C GLY A 208 -18.61 4.50 -12.44
N LEU A 209 -17.77 3.86 -13.26
CA LEU A 209 -18.01 3.72 -14.70
C LEU A 209 -19.34 3.03 -15.02
N SER A 210 -19.99 3.46 -16.10
CA SER A 210 -21.11 2.76 -16.72
C SER A 210 -20.70 1.39 -17.27
N ASP A 211 -21.64 0.55 -17.67
CA ASP A 211 -21.34 -0.74 -18.29
C ASP A 211 -20.52 -0.58 -19.59
N GLU A 212 -20.85 0.42 -20.40
CA GLU A 212 -20.10 0.74 -21.61
C GLU A 212 -18.66 1.18 -21.27
N GLY A 213 -18.49 2.07 -20.28
CA GLY A 213 -17.18 2.51 -19.81
C GLY A 213 -16.35 1.36 -19.24
N LEU A 214 -16.97 0.45 -18.50
CA LEU A 214 -16.30 -0.75 -17.97
C LEU A 214 -15.84 -1.68 -19.10
N ASN A 215 -16.67 -1.94 -20.09
CA ASN A 215 -16.30 -2.77 -21.26
C ASN A 215 -15.18 -2.13 -22.07
N LYS A 216 -15.22 -0.81 -22.26
CA LYS A 216 -14.13 -0.05 -22.90
C LYS A 216 -12.82 -0.17 -22.11
N LYS A 217 -12.87 0.00 -20.78
CA LYS A 217 -11.71 -0.16 -19.89
C LYS A 217 -11.08 -1.55 -20.02
N LYS A 218 -11.89 -2.61 -20.00
CA LYS A 218 -11.41 -3.99 -20.17
C LYS A 218 -10.71 -4.18 -21.50
N LYS A 219 -11.32 -3.71 -22.60
CA LYS A 219 -10.76 -3.78 -23.96
C LYS A 219 -9.39 -3.10 -24.05
N ILE A 220 -9.28 -1.87 -23.53
CA ILE A 220 -8.04 -1.09 -23.51
C ILE A 220 -6.92 -1.83 -22.78
N ILE A 221 -7.23 -2.42 -21.61
CA ILE A 221 -6.28 -3.19 -20.82
C ILE A 221 -5.77 -4.42 -21.60
N ILE A 222 -6.69 -5.21 -22.18
CA ILE A 222 -6.34 -6.41 -22.93
C ILE A 222 -5.41 -6.04 -24.10
N GLU A 223 -5.84 -5.11 -24.96
CA GLU A 223 -5.10 -4.72 -26.16
C GLU A 223 -3.72 -4.12 -25.85
N ALA A 224 -3.61 -3.34 -24.75
CA ALA A 224 -2.32 -2.81 -24.32
C ALA A 224 -1.39 -3.91 -23.78
N CYS A 225 -1.90 -4.79 -22.93
CA CYS A 225 -1.11 -5.89 -22.36
C CYS A 225 -0.64 -6.88 -23.45
N GLU A 226 -1.46 -7.19 -24.44
CA GLU A 226 -1.10 -8.02 -25.58
C GLU A 226 -0.05 -7.32 -26.47
N ARG A 227 -0.25 -6.03 -26.79
CA ARG A 227 0.67 -5.24 -27.62
C ARG A 227 2.08 -5.23 -27.06
N TYR A 228 2.21 -5.04 -25.74
CA TYR A 228 3.53 -5.01 -25.08
C TYR A 228 4.03 -6.38 -24.68
N ASN A 229 3.18 -7.42 -24.78
CA ASN A 229 3.49 -8.76 -24.24
C ASN A 229 3.89 -8.70 -22.75
N THR A 230 3.09 -7.98 -21.96
CA THR A 230 3.38 -7.74 -20.53
C THR A 230 3.45 -9.02 -19.70
N PHE A 231 2.84 -10.09 -20.18
CA PHE A 231 2.83 -11.41 -19.53
C PHE A 231 4.21 -12.07 -19.43
N GLU A 232 5.16 -11.64 -20.26
CA GLU A 232 6.54 -12.18 -20.31
C GLU A 232 7.58 -11.15 -19.80
N MET A 233 7.13 -9.99 -19.31
CA MET A 233 8.00 -8.94 -18.79
C MET A 233 8.38 -9.20 -17.33
N ASP A 234 9.56 -8.73 -16.93
CA ASP A 234 9.87 -8.57 -15.50
C ASP A 234 9.02 -7.44 -14.88
N ALA A 235 8.94 -7.41 -13.55
CA ALA A 235 8.08 -6.47 -12.85
C ALA A 235 8.40 -5.00 -13.18
N ILE A 236 9.67 -4.63 -13.37
CA ILE A 236 10.07 -3.24 -13.64
C ILE A 236 9.70 -2.85 -15.07
N GLU A 237 9.91 -3.76 -16.04
CA GLU A 237 9.52 -3.54 -17.42
C GLU A 237 7.99 -3.43 -17.57
N MET A 238 7.23 -4.27 -16.85
CA MET A 238 5.78 -4.23 -16.80
C MET A 238 5.28 -2.89 -16.20
N LEU A 239 5.89 -2.43 -15.10
CA LEU A 239 5.61 -1.13 -14.51
C LEU A 239 5.87 0.02 -15.48
N ALA A 240 6.97 -0.02 -16.22
CA ALA A 240 7.28 0.99 -17.23
C ALA A 240 6.28 0.96 -18.40
N ALA A 241 5.79 -0.22 -18.77
CA ALA A 241 4.86 -0.37 -19.90
C ALA A 241 3.45 0.13 -19.57
N VAL A 242 2.86 -0.30 -18.45
CA VAL A 242 1.44 -0.08 -18.14
C VAL A 242 1.21 0.45 -16.71
N GLY A 243 2.26 0.86 -16.01
CA GLY A 243 2.21 1.36 -14.62
C GLY A 243 1.78 2.82 -14.49
N GLY A 244 1.74 3.28 -13.23
CA GLY A 244 1.52 4.66 -12.83
C GLY A 244 2.59 5.11 -11.85
N PHE A 245 2.98 6.39 -11.85
CA PHE A 245 4.01 6.89 -10.93
C PHE A 245 3.62 6.71 -9.47
N ASP A 246 2.33 6.83 -9.14
CA ASP A 246 1.78 6.59 -7.81
C ASP A 246 2.02 5.13 -7.35
N LEU A 247 1.63 4.14 -8.17
CA LEU A 247 1.87 2.74 -7.88
C LEU A 247 3.35 2.39 -7.75
N VAL A 248 4.16 2.90 -8.69
CA VAL A 248 5.61 2.63 -8.73
C VAL A 248 6.30 3.19 -7.50
N CYS A 249 5.91 4.40 -7.06
CA CYS A 249 6.43 4.98 -5.84
C CYS A 249 5.99 4.20 -4.59
N MET A 250 4.71 3.79 -4.51
CA MET A 250 4.23 2.94 -3.40
C MET A 250 4.99 1.61 -3.33
N LEU A 251 5.29 0.98 -4.47
CA LEU A 251 6.16 -0.20 -4.50
C LEU A 251 7.52 0.10 -3.87
N GLY A 252 8.13 1.23 -4.23
CA GLY A 252 9.38 1.69 -3.63
C GLY A 252 9.25 1.92 -2.11
N MET A 253 8.12 2.46 -1.64
CA MET A 253 7.85 2.63 -0.21
C MET A 253 7.79 1.30 0.54
N TYR A 254 7.20 0.24 -0.03
CA TYR A 254 7.18 -1.09 0.56
C TYR A 254 8.57 -1.70 0.68
N ILE A 255 9.39 -1.55 -0.36
CA ILE A 255 10.81 -1.93 -0.32
C ILE A 255 11.55 -1.13 0.77
N GLY A 256 11.36 0.18 0.82
CA GLY A 256 11.95 1.06 1.82
C GLY A 256 11.55 0.69 3.25
N ALA A 257 10.28 0.31 3.47
CA ALA A 257 9.81 -0.15 4.78
C ALA A 257 10.51 -1.45 5.21
N ALA A 258 10.65 -2.42 4.31
CA ALA A 258 11.36 -3.66 4.58
C ALA A 258 12.86 -3.45 4.87
N LEU A 259 13.54 -2.58 4.12
CA LEU A 259 14.94 -2.21 4.34
C LEU A 259 15.15 -1.58 5.72
N ASN A 260 14.21 -0.75 6.17
CA ASN A 260 14.28 -0.06 7.47
C ASN A 260 13.61 -0.84 8.60
N LYS A 261 13.16 -2.06 8.36
CA LYS A 261 12.46 -2.91 9.34
C LYS A 261 11.27 -2.17 9.97
N LYS A 262 10.44 -1.56 9.15
CA LYS A 262 9.23 -0.84 9.56
C LYS A 262 7.99 -1.57 9.05
N LEU A 263 6.96 -1.64 9.90
CA LEU A 263 5.64 -2.12 9.49
C LEU A 263 4.99 -1.08 8.58
N MET A 264 4.51 -1.52 7.41
CA MET A 264 3.76 -0.72 6.47
C MET A 264 2.35 -1.30 6.29
N LEU A 265 1.34 -0.47 6.51
CA LEU A 265 -0.06 -0.86 6.33
C LEU A 265 -0.45 -0.70 4.85
N VAL A 266 -0.99 -1.76 4.28
CA VAL A 266 -1.49 -1.79 2.90
C VAL A 266 -2.98 -1.53 2.92
N ASP A 267 -3.44 -0.56 2.13
CA ASP A 267 -4.84 -0.16 2.02
C ASP A 267 -5.66 -1.14 1.16
N GLY A 268 -6.30 -0.65 0.13
CA GLY A 268 -7.21 -1.38 -0.74
C GLY A 268 -6.56 -1.95 -2.00
N PHE A 269 -7.32 -1.94 -3.11
CA PHE A 269 -6.94 -2.60 -4.37
C PHE A 269 -5.64 -2.06 -4.96
N ILE A 270 -5.52 -0.74 -5.15
CA ILE A 270 -4.36 -0.12 -5.83
C ILE A 270 -3.08 -0.35 -5.02
N SER A 271 -3.13 -0.08 -3.71
CA SER A 271 -2.04 -0.33 -2.78
C SER A 271 -1.62 -1.81 -2.76
N SER A 272 -2.60 -2.73 -2.82
CA SER A 272 -2.33 -4.17 -2.84
C SER A 272 -1.65 -4.63 -4.14
N VAL A 273 -1.95 -4.00 -5.30
CA VAL A 273 -1.24 -4.27 -6.56
C VAL A 273 0.23 -3.85 -6.45
N ALA A 274 0.49 -2.68 -5.90
CA ALA A 274 1.86 -2.22 -5.67
C ALA A 274 2.61 -3.15 -4.69
N ALA A 275 1.94 -3.62 -3.64
CA ALA A 275 2.47 -4.58 -2.68
C ALA A 275 2.78 -5.94 -3.32
N LEU A 276 1.88 -6.47 -4.16
CA LEU A 276 2.07 -7.70 -4.92
C LEU A 276 3.36 -7.65 -5.76
N LEU A 277 3.55 -6.56 -6.49
CA LEU A 277 4.74 -6.35 -7.32
C LEU A 277 6.02 -6.18 -6.47
N ALA A 278 5.96 -5.48 -5.34
CA ALA A 278 7.08 -5.39 -4.41
C ALA A 278 7.47 -6.77 -3.84
N CYS A 279 6.49 -7.59 -3.46
CA CYS A 279 6.72 -8.96 -3.00
C CYS A 279 7.27 -9.88 -4.09
N SER A 280 6.94 -9.64 -5.37
CA SER A 280 7.51 -10.40 -6.49
C SER A 280 8.99 -10.11 -6.71
N LEU A 281 9.46 -8.91 -6.38
CA LEU A 281 10.88 -8.56 -6.44
C LEU A 281 11.69 -9.18 -5.29
N ASN A 282 11.13 -9.24 -4.08
CA ASN A 282 11.69 -9.97 -2.95
C ASN A 282 10.57 -10.39 -1.99
N LYS A 283 10.40 -11.70 -1.82
CA LYS A 283 9.35 -12.28 -0.95
C LYS A 283 9.42 -11.81 0.51
N ASN A 284 10.60 -11.45 1.02
CA ASN A 284 10.76 -10.96 2.39
C ASN A 284 10.08 -9.59 2.61
N VAL A 285 9.75 -8.84 1.56
CA VAL A 285 8.98 -7.58 1.67
C VAL A 285 7.63 -7.85 2.34
N GLN A 286 6.98 -8.97 2.02
CA GLN A 286 5.68 -9.36 2.56
C GLN A 286 5.69 -9.44 4.10
N ASP A 287 6.80 -9.82 4.71
CA ASP A 287 6.95 -9.91 6.16
C ASP A 287 6.72 -8.56 6.86
N TYR A 288 6.99 -7.45 6.17
CA TYR A 288 6.86 -6.08 6.68
C TYR A 288 5.53 -5.41 6.31
N LEU A 289 4.64 -6.11 5.61
CA LEU A 289 3.35 -5.59 5.17
C LEU A 289 2.20 -6.15 6.00
N LEU A 290 1.20 -5.32 6.30
CA LEU A 290 -0.04 -5.73 6.94
C LEU A 290 -1.21 -5.26 6.06
N PHE A 291 -1.89 -6.20 5.42
CA PHE A 291 -3.07 -5.93 4.61
C PHE A 291 -4.26 -5.66 5.53
N THR A 292 -4.87 -4.49 5.39
CA THR A 292 -5.79 -3.98 6.42
C THR A 292 -7.24 -4.23 6.09
N HIS A 293 -7.73 -3.80 4.92
CA HIS A 293 -9.14 -3.91 4.60
C HIS A 293 -9.40 -4.59 3.26
N LYS A 294 -10.55 -5.25 3.17
CA LYS A 294 -11.06 -5.81 1.94
C LYS A 294 -11.78 -4.73 1.14
N SER A 295 -11.16 -4.29 0.05
CA SER A 295 -11.79 -3.36 -0.88
C SER A 295 -12.90 -4.06 -1.68
N GLU A 296 -13.93 -3.30 -2.09
CA GLU A 296 -14.99 -3.77 -3.00
C GLU A 296 -14.53 -3.90 -4.47
N GLU A 297 -13.31 -3.48 -4.82
CA GLU A 297 -12.75 -3.74 -6.14
C GLU A 297 -12.44 -5.24 -6.30
N PRO A 298 -12.92 -5.90 -7.39
CA PRO A 298 -12.91 -7.37 -7.50
C PRO A 298 -11.51 -7.97 -7.44
N GLY A 299 -10.52 -7.30 -8.02
CA GLY A 299 -9.14 -7.78 -8.09
C GLY A 299 -8.44 -7.96 -6.74
N VAL A 300 -8.95 -7.38 -5.64
CA VAL A 300 -8.31 -7.52 -4.32
C VAL A 300 -8.27 -8.97 -3.83
N ASN A 301 -9.33 -9.74 -4.07
CA ASN A 301 -9.37 -11.14 -3.65
C ASN A 301 -8.28 -11.97 -4.35
N ILE A 302 -8.04 -11.71 -5.64
CA ILE A 302 -6.99 -12.38 -6.43
C ILE A 302 -5.62 -12.12 -5.80
N ILE A 303 -5.35 -10.89 -5.36
CA ILE A 303 -4.08 -10.51 -4.74
C ILE A 303 -3.91 -11.20 -3.39
N LEU A 304 -4.94 -11.17 -2.55
CA LEU A 304 -4.91 -11.78 -1.22
C LEU A 304 -4.71 -13.31 -1.32
N ASP A 305 -5.38 -13.98 -2.25
CA ASP A 305 -5.21 -15.41 -2.52
C ASP A 305 -3.79 -15.72 -3.03
N TYR A 306 -3.26 -14.90 -3.95
CA TYR A 306 -1.92 -15.07 -4.52
C TYR A 306 -0.82 -14.93 -3.45
N LEU A 307 -0.94 -13.93 -2.58
CA LEU A 307 0.00 -13.67 -1.49
C LEU A 307 -0.29 -14.52 -0.24
N LYS A 308 -1.43 -15.24 -0.18
CA LYS A 308 -1.92 -15.95 1.01
C LYS A 308 -2.08 -15.04 2.23
N GLU A 309 -2.50 -13.82 1.98
CA GLU A 309 -2.73 -12.80 3.00
C GLU A 309 -4.22 -12.69 3.36
N LYS A 310 -4.49 -12.12 4.52
CA LYS A 310 -5.84 -11.87 5.01
C LYS A 310 -5.98 -10.41 5.42
N THR A 311 -7.16 -9.87 5.21
CA THR A 311 -7.57 -8.58 5.74
C THR A 311 -8.45 -8.77 6.97
N PHE A 312 -8.56 -7.76 7.82
CA PHE A 312 -9.35 -7.82 9.06
C PHE A 312 -10.44 -6.75 9.16
N LEU A 313 -10.47 -5.80 8.21
CA LEU A 313 -11.54 -4.83 8.07
C LEU A 313 -12.36 -5.17 6.82
N ASN A 314 -13.67 -5.33 6.99
CA ASN A 314 -14.62 -5.49 5.90
C ASN A 314 -15.76 -4.50 6.09
N MET A 315 -15.66 -3.34 5.43
CA MET A 315 -16.59 -2.21 5.59
C MET A 315 -17.18 -1.77 4.25
N ASN A 316 -17.08 -2.61 3.22
CA ASN A 316 -17.57 -2.33 1.86
C ASN A 316 -17.02 -1.02 1.27
N MET A 317 -15.77 -0.66 1.62
CA MET A 317 -15.13 0.57 1.17
C MET A 317 -14.41 0.36 -0.16
N ARG A 318 -14.37 1.42 -0.98
CA ARG A 318 -13.65 1.50 -2.25
C ARG A 318 -13.21 2.93 -2.59
N LEU A 319 -12.96 3.76 -1.57
CA LEU A 319 -12.58 5.16 -1.77
C LEU A 319 -11.13 5.29 -2.25
N GLY A 320 -10.19 4.55 -1.65
CA GLY A 320 -8.76 4.76 -1.78
C GLY A 320 -8.22 5.72 -0.71
N GLU A 321 -7.27 6.56 -1.04
CA GLU A 321 -6.60 7.54 -0.18
C GLU A 321 -5.81 6.92 1.01
N GLY A 322 -5.81 5.59 1.16
CA GLY A 322 -5.26 4.89 2.32
C GLY A 322 -6.21 4.84 3.52
N THR A 323 -7.51 5.09 3.29
CA THR A 323 -8.51 5.19 4.36
C THR A 323 -8.66 3.92 5.19
N GLY A 324 -8.64 2.75 4.56
CA GLY A 324 -8.69 1.46 5.28
C GLY A 324 -7.43 1.20 6.10
N ALA A 325 -6.26 1.60 5.60
CA ALA A 325 -5.01 1.47 6.34
C ALA A 325 -5.00 2.36 7.60
N VAL A 326 -5.48 3.59 7.50
CA VAL A 326 -5.54 4.50 8.65
C VAL A 326 -6.52 4.03 9.72
N LEU A 327 -7.66 3.46 9.34
CA LEU A 327 -8.64 2.90 10.29
C LEU A 327 -8.13 1.65 11.03
N ALA A 328 -7.04 1.02 10.56
CA ALA A 328 -6.44 -0.15 11.21
C ALA A 328 -5.57 0.20 12.44
N TYR A 329 -5.08 1.42 12.58
CA TYR A 329 -4.18 1.79 13.68
C TYR A 329 -4.74 1.50 15.09
N PRO A 330 -6.00 1.85 15.42
CA PRO A 330 -6.56 1.54 16.75
C PRO A 330 -6.62 0.03 17.03
N ILE A 331 -6.79 -0.80 16.00
CA ILE A 331 -6.82 -2.27 16.15
C ILE A 331 -5.42 -2.79 16.46
N ILE A 332 -4.40 -2.24 15.82
CA ILE A 332 -2.99 -2.56 16.10
C ILE A 332 -2.63 -2.18 17.53
N ASP A 333 -3.08 -1.00 17.99
CA ASP A 333 -2.89 -0.56 19.38
C ASP A 333 -3.52 -1.55 20.38
N CYS A 334 -4.76 -1.95 20.13
CA CYS A 334 -5.44 -2.93 20.95
C CYS A 334 -4.70 -4.27 20.98
N ALA A 335 -4.17 -4.73 19.85
CA ALA A 335 -3.39 -5.96 19.78
C ALA A 335 -2.09 -5.88 20.61
N ILE A 336 -1.35 -4.78 20.50
CA ILE A 336 -0.11 -4.55 21.25
C ILE A 336 -0.39 -4.41 22.74
N GLU A 337 -1.41 -3.63 23.12
CA GLU A 337 -1.78 -3.44 24.53
C GLU A 337 -2.29 -4.75 25.15
N MET A 338 -3.05 -5.54 24.40
CA MET A 338 -3.58 -6.82 24.86
C MET A 338 -2.47 -7.79 25.25
N ILE A 339 -1.48 -8.04 24.37
CA ILE A 339 -0.41 -8.99 24.69
C ILE A 339 0.46 -8.49 25.85
N ASN A 340 0.67 -7.18 25.97
CA ASN A 340 1.50 -6.60 27.01
C ASN A 340 0.81 -6.57 28.39
N THR A 341 -0.51 -6.39 28.43
CA THR A 341 -1.24 -6.08 29.68
C THR A 341 -2.08 -7.23 30.20
N MET A 342 -2.62 -8.07 29.29
CA MET A 342 -3.45 -9.21 29.71
C MET A 342 -2.65 -10.16 30.60
N LYS A 343 -3.23 -10.58 31.71
CA LYS A 343 -2.64 -11.49 32.69
C LYS A 343 -2.88 -12.96 32.35
N SER A 344 -2.03 -13.84 32.86
CA SER A 344 -2.27 -15.28 32.85
C SER A 344 -3.33 -15.67 33.92
N PRO A 345 -3.96 -16.85 33.84
CA PRO A 345 -4.87 -17.35 34.86
C PRO A 345 -4.26 -17.38 36.26
N GLU A 346 -2.98 -17.77 36.35
CA GLU A 346 -2.24 -17.81 37.62
C GLU A 346 -2.04 -16.41 38.23
N GLU A 347 -1.63 -15.43 37.38
CA GLU A 347 -1.48 -14.04 37.81
C GLU A 347 -2.81 -13.43 38.29
N VAL A 348 -3.92 -13.72 37.60
CA VAL A 348 -5.26 -13.27 38.00
C VAL A 348 -5.68 -13.91 39.32
N TYR A 349 -5.46 -15.23 39.48
CA TYR A 349 -5.74 -15.92 40.74
C TYR A 349 -4.95 -15.31 41.88
N ASN A 350 -3.67 -15.07 41.72
CA ASN A 350 -2.82 -14.47 42.76
C ASN A 350 -3.23 -13.03 43.09
N LEU A 351 -3.77 -12.26 42.13
CA LEU A 351 -4.21 -10.89 42.33
C LEU A 351 -5.48 -10.80 43.20
N PHE A 352 -6.40 -11.76 43.09
CA PHE A 352 -7.70 -11.68 43.72
C PHE A 352 -7.89 -12.62 44.95
N TYR A 353 -7.05 -13.65 45.09
CA TYR A 353 -7.21 -14.72 46.06
C TYR A 353 -5.98 -14.99 46.93
N LYS A 354 -4.87 -14.31 46.72
CA LYS A 354 -3.70 -14.23 47.58
C LYS A 354 -3.45 -12.80 48.06
#